data_3bc2308e75d1ac1610dc508cec0c5d33
#
_entry.id   3bc2308e75d1ac1610dc508cec0c5d33
#
_cell.length_a   1.000
_cell.length_b   1.000
_cell.length_c   1.000
_cell.angle_alpha   90.00
_cell.angle_beta   90.00
_cell.angle_gamma   90.00
#
_symmetry.space_group_name_H-M   'P 1'
#
loop_
_entity.id
_entity.type
_entity.pdbx_description
1 polymer ?
#
loop_
_entity_poly.entity_id
_entity_poly.type
_entity_poly.pdbx_seq_one_letter_code
_entity_poly.pdbx_strand_id
1 'polypeptide(L)'
;MKKLSLLLILGFVLIGPVTTFAADGLTALKSTYTAKETMNRFEAIAKKKGLNIFARIDHAAGAAKIGKTLRPTEVLIFGNPQGGTPFMECSQTVGIDLPLKVLVWQDASGQVWLGYNDPIYLAKRHDVESCPVAAKLQKALAGLSAAALAE
;
A
#
# COMPACT_ATOMS: atom_id res chain seq x y z
N MET A 1 -4.18 42.52 48.33
CA MET A 1 -3.21 41.88 47.40
C MET A 1 -3.87 40.58 46.90
N LYS A 2 -4.45 40.62 45.67
CA LYS A 2 -5.16 39.49 45.07
C LYS A 2 -4.16 38.75 44.18
N LYS A 3 -3.87 37.48 44.50
CA LYS A 3 -3.03 36.59 43.69
C LYS A 3 -3.86 36.06 42.54
N LEU A 4 -3.48 36.42 41.30
CA LEU A 4 -4.08 35.95 40.07
C LEU A 4 -3.38 34.64 39.69
N SER A 5 -4.06 33.50 39.86
CA SER A 5 -3.56 32.19 39.42
C SER A 5 -3.85 32.03 37.94
N LEU A 6 -2.77 32.01 37.13
CA LEU A 6 -2.82 31.73 35.67
C LEU A 6 -2.90 30.22 35.48
N LEU A 7 -4.06 29.70 35.08
CA LEU A 7 -4.27 28.30 34.75
C LEU A 7 -3.78 28.08 33.31
N LEU A 8 -2.66 27.40 33.15
CA LEU A 8 -2.12 26.98 31.83
C LEU A 8 -2.89 25.75 31.36
N ILE A 9 -3.83 25.92 30.43
CA ILE A 9 -4.53 24.80 29.79
C ILE A 9 -3.60 24.25 28.68
N LEU A 10 -2.97 23.12 28.95
CA LEU A 10 -2.18 22.37 27.97
C LEU A 10 -3.15 21.62 27.04
N GLY A 11 -3.42 22.21 25.87
CA GLY A 11 -4.25 21.59 24.85
C GLY A 11 -3.56 20.35 24.25
N PHE A 12 -4.05 19.17 24.58
CA PHE A 12 -3.62 17.90 23.98
C PHE A 12 -4.26 17.78 22.58
N VAL A 13 -3.50 18.09 21.53
CA VAL A 13 -3.95 17.87 20.15
C VAL A 13 -3.88 16.39 19.86
N LEU A 14 -5.01 15.72 19.88
CA LEU A 14 -5.17 14.35 19.37
C LEU A 14 -5.02 14.39 17.86
N ILE A 15 -3.83 14.06 17.35
CA ILE A 15 -3.61 13.80 15.91
C ILE A 15 -4.18 12.40 15.65
N GLY A 16 -5.46 12.33 15.27
CA GLY A 16 -6.07 11.11 14.79
C GLY A 16 -5.46 10.69 13.44
N PRO A 17 -5.53 9.39 13.08
CA PRO A 17 -5.03 8.93 11.79
C PRO A 17 -5.79 9.64 10.67
N VAL A 18 -5.07 10.37 9.82
CA VAL A 18 -5.63 11.01 8.62
C VAL A 18 -5.90 9.91 7.61
N THR A 19 -7.14 9.41 7.59
CA THR A 19 -7.60 8.54 6.51
C THR A 19 -7.82 9.41 5.27
N THR A 20 -6.93 9.32 4.31
CA THR A 20 -7.16 9.89 2.99
C THR A 20 -8.09 8.96 2.22
N PHE A 21 -9.10 9.53 1.55
CA PHE A 21 -9.97 8.80 0.63
C PHE A 21 -9.15 8.26 -0.53
N ALA A 22 -8.78 6.99 -0.45
CA ALA A 22 -8.29 6.23 -1.59
C ALA A 22 -9.49 5.77 -2.43
N ALA A 23 -9.28 5.46 -3.72
CA ALA A 23 -10.30 4.81 -4.55
C ALA A 23 -10.80 3.53 -3.85
N ASP A 24 -12.07 3.15 -4.10
CA ASP A 24 -12.67 1.96 -3.50
C ASP A 24 -11.75 0.74 -3.61
N GLY A 25 -11.48 0.12 -2.48
CA GLY A 25 -10.61 -1.05 -2.39
C GLY A 25 -9.09 -0.76 -2.45
N LEU A 26 -8.68 0.50 -2.58
CA LEU A 26 -7.27 0.88 -2.50
C LEU A 26 -6.90 1.28 -1.06
N THR A 27 -6.03 0.52 -0.42
CA THR A 27 -5.36 0.94 0.81
C THR A 27 -4.17 1.82 0.45
N ALA A 28 -4.08 3.04 1.00
CA ALA A 28 -2.98 3.97 0.77
C ALA A 28 -2.37 4.43 2.09
N LEU A 29 -1.05 4.36 2.19
CA LEU A 29 -0.26 4.69 3.38
C LEU A 29 0.77 5.77 3.01
N LYS A 30 0.93 6.78 3.87
CA LYS A 30 1.95 7.82 3.69
C LYS A 30 3.35 7.24 3.90
N SER A 31 4.29 7.66 3.06
CA SER A 31 5.72 7.40 3.24
C SER A 31 6.46 8.70 3.58
N THR A 32 7.42 8.60 4.49
CA THR A 32 8.39 9.67 4.80
C THR A 32 9.62 9.61 3.90
N TYR A 33 9.76 8.54 3.13
CA TYR A 33 10.85 8.31 2.19
C TYR A 33 10.53 8.82 0.79
N THR A 34 11.55 8.95 -0.07
CA THR A 34 11.34 9.17 -1.50
C THR A 34 10.60 8.01 -2.14
N ALA A 35 9.94 8.24 -3.29
CA ALA A 35 9.23 7.16 -4.00
C ALA A 35 10.14 5.98 -4.34
N LYS A 36 11.35 6.26 -4.84
CA LYS A 36 12.35 5.25 -5.16
C LYS A 36 12.78 4.43 -3.93
N GLU A 37 13.02 5.10 -2.82
CA GLU A 37 13.43 4.46 -1.57
C GLU A 37 12.29 3.63 -0.99
N THR A 38 11.06 4.14 -0.96
CA THR A 38 9.86 3.41 -0.52
C THR A 38 9.71 2.11 -1.29
N MET A 39 9.82 2.15 -2.62
CA MET A 39 9.72 0.98 -3.47
C MET A 39 10.88 -0.01 -3.22
N ASN A 40 12.11 0.47 -3.10
CA ASN A 40 13.28 -0.38 -2.82
C ASN A 40 13.15 -1.10 -1.47
N ARG A 41 12.66 -0.41 -0.45
CA ARG A 41 12.44 -0.99 0.89
C ARG A 41 11.36 -2.08 0.84
N PHE A 42 10.24 -1.82 0.18
CA PHE A 42 9.17 -2.81 0.03
C PHE A 42 9.67 -4.05 -0.72
N GLU A 43 10.34 -3.86 -1.85
CA GLU A 43 10.90 -4.96 -2.64
C GLU A 43 11.89 -5.82 -1.84
N ALA A 44 12.79 -5.19 -1.09
CA ALA A 44 13.75 -5.91 -0.24
C ALA A 44 13.04 -6.75 0.83
N ILE A 45 12.00 -6.20 1.47
CA ILE A 45 11.22 -6.91 2.48
C ILE A 45 10.43 -8.07 1.85
N ALA A 46 9.80 -7.86 0.69
CA ALA A 46 9.10 -8.91 -0.04
C ALA A 46 10.03 -10.08 -0.36
N LYS A 47 11.22 -9.80 -0.89
CA LYS A 47 12.26 -10.82 -1.15
C LYS A 47 12.69 -11.54 0.13
N LYS A 48 12.93 -10.82 1.22
CA LYS A 48 13.30 -11.40 2.53
C LYS A 48 12.22 -12.33 3.08
N LYS A 49 10.95 -12.08 2.74
CA LYS A 49 9.80 -12.92 3.10
C LYS A 49 9.54 -14.08 2.12
N GLY A 50 10.44 -14.32 1.16
CA GLY A 50 10.35 -15.41 0.20
C GLY A 50 9.30 -15.19 -0.90
N LEU A 51 8.92 -13.94 -1.16
CA LEU A 51 8.01 -13.61 -2.25
C LEU A 51 8.81 -13.43 -3.55
N ASN A 52 8.27 -13.95 -4.64
CA ASN A 52 8.81 -13.74 -5.98
C ASN A 52 8.48 -12.33 -6.45
N ILE A 53 9.43 -11.65 -7.08
CA ILE A 53 9.21 -10.41 -7.82
C ILE A 53 9.07 -10.78 -9.30
N PHE A 54 7.89 -10.52 -9.86
CA PHE A 54 7.60 -10.82 -11.27
C PHE A 54 7.96 -9.66 -12.18
N ALA A 55 7.65 -8.43 -11.75
CA ALA A 55 7.99 -7.22 -12.49
C ALA A 55 8.03 -6.00 -11.57
N ARG A 56 8.83 -5.01 -11.99
CA ARG A 56 8.84 -3.66 -11.46
C ARG A 56 8.72 -2.70 -12.64
N ILE A 57 7.69 -1.88 -12.67
CA ILE A 57 7.31 -1.05 -13.80
C ILE A 57 7.33 0.40 -13.38
N ASP A 58 8.23 1.18 -13.97
CA ASP A 58 8.31 2.64 -13.79
C ASP A 58 7.42 3.33 -14.83
N HIS A 59 6.25 3.77 -14.39
CA HIS A 59 5.28 4.47 -15.25
C HIS A 59 5.78 5.88 -15.62
N ALA A 60 6.57 6.54 -14.76
CA ALA A 60 7.13 7.85 -15.05
C ALA A 60 8.19 7.76 -16.17
N ALA A 61 9.05 6.74 -16.13
CA ALA A 61 9.98 6.46 -17.21
C ALA A 61 9.25 6.06 -18.51
N GLY A 62 8.14 5.32 -18.40
CA GLY A 62 7.27 5.00 -19.55
C GLY A 62 6.68 6.26 -20.20
N ALA A 63 6.18 7.19 -19.40
CA ALA A 63 5.63 8.46 -19.87
C ALA A 63 6.70 9.31 -20.59
N ALA A 64 7.93 9.36 -20.06
CA ALA A 64 9.03 10.11 -20.66
C ALA A 64 9.36 9.62 -22.07
N LYS A 65 9.25 8.31 -22.36
CA LYS A 65 9.50 7.73 -23.70
C LYS A 65 8.54 8.25 -24.78
N ILE A 66 7.38 8.75 -24.39
CA ILE A 66 6.37 9.34 -25.29
C ILE A 66 6.25 10.86 -25.14
N GLY A 67 7.29 11.51 -24.57
CA GLY A 67 7.34 12.97 -24.40
C GLY A 67 6.36 13.53 -23.36
N LYS A 68 5.89 12.70 -22.42
CA LYS A 68 5.01 13.12 -21.32
C LYS A 68 5.76 13.15 -20.00
N THR A 69 5.31 14.02 -19.09
CA THR A 69 5.83 14.10 -17.73
C THR A 69 4.82 13.51 -16.76
N LEU A 70 5.25 12.52 -15.99
CA LEU A 70 4.50 11.95 -14.88
C LEU A 70 5.34 12.06 -13.61
N ARG A 71 4.71 12.42 -12.49
CA ARG A 71 5.38 12.34 -11.18
C ARG A 71 5.81 10.90 -10.91
N PRO A 72 6.80 10.67 -10.02
CA PRO A 72 7.21 9.33 -9.64
C PRO A 72 6.00 8.43 -9.41
N THR A 73 5.90 7.36 -10.18
CA THR A 73 4.80 6.39 -10.13
C THR A 73 5.35 5.05 -10.57
N GLU A 74 5.38 4.09 -9.66
CA GLU A 74 6.02 2.80 -9.90
C GLU A 74 5.19 1.68 -9.30
N VAL A 75 5.02 0.56 -10.01
CA VAL A 75 4.31 -0.62 -9.52
C VAL A 75 5.24 -1.81 -9.44
N LEU A 76 5.16 -2.55 -8.33
CA LEU A 76 5.80 -3.85 -8.14
C LEU A 76 4.75 -4.93 -8.20
N ILE A 77 4.98 -5.96 -9.02
CA ILE A 77 4.15 -7.16 -9.14
C ILE A 77 4.89 -8.30 -8.44
N PHE A 78 4.27 -8.87 -7.43
CA PHE A 78 4.93 -9.85 -6.55
C PHE A 78 3.94 -10.87 -5.97
N GLY A 79 4.46 -11.97 -5.45
CA GLY A 79 3.67 -13.00 -4.77
C GLY A 79 4.33 -14.35 -4.78
N ASN A 80 3.57 -15.36 -4.37
CA ASN A 80 3.96 -16.77 -4.48
C ASN A 80 2.72 -17.66 -4.66
N PRO A 81 2.87 -18.90 -5.14
CA PRO A 81 1.74 -19.82 -5.30
C PRO A 81 1.02 -20.14 -3.99
N GLN A 82 1.73 -20.17 -2.85
CA GLN A 82 1.13 -20.48 -1.55
C GLN A 82 0.07 -19.45 -1.12
N GLY A 83 0.21 -18.20 -1.55
CA GLY A 83 -0.79 -17.15 -1.31
C GLY A 83 -1.84 -17.05 -2.40
N GLY A 84 -1.44 -17.16 -3.67
CA GLY A 84 -2.33 -16.95 -4.81
C GLY A 84 -3.25 -18.12 -5.11
N THR A 85 -2.75 -19.36 -5.10
CA THR A 85 -3.52 -20.55 -5.47
C THR A 85 -4.76 -20.73 -4.60
N PRO A 86 -4.70 -20.67 -3.24
CA PRO A 86 -5.90 -20.82 -2.42
C PRO A 86 -6.96 -19.74 -2.67
N PHE A 87 -6.57 -18.57 -3.13
CA PHE A 87 -7.54 -17.54 -3.49
C PHE A 87 -8.24 -17.85 -4.80
N MET A 88 -7.51 -18.38 -5.79
CA MET A 88 -8.09 -18.84 -7.06
C MET A 88 -8.92 -20.12 -6.91
N GLU A 89 -8.65 -20.95 -5.89
CA GLU A 89 -9.50 -22.11 -5.53
C GLU A 89 -10.88 -21.68 -5.05
N CYS A 90 -11.00 -20.50 -4.39
CA CYS A 90 -12.30 -19.92 -4.05
C CYS A 90 -13.04 -19.41 -5.31
N SER A 91 -12.33 -18.76 -6.23
CA SER A 91 -12.84 -18.37 -7.55
C SER A 91 -11.68 -18.16 -8.52
N GLN A 92 -11.70 -18.84 -9.67
CA GLN A 92 -10.66 -18.72 -10.68
C GLN A 92 -10.53 -17.28 -11.23
N THR A 93 -11.63 -16.51 -11.24
CA THR A 93 -11.65 -15.13 -11.73
C THR A 93 -10.77 -14.18 -10.92
N VAL A 94 -10.43 -14.51 -9.65
CA VAL A 94 -9.46 -13.78 -8.83
C VAL A 94 -8.10 -13.69 -9.51
N GLY A 95 -7.79 -14.63 -10.40
CA GLY A 95 -6.54 -14.66 -11.16
C GLY A 95 -6.27 -13.38 -11.97
N ILE A 96 -7.31 -12.59 -12.36
CA ILE A 96 -7.12 -11.32 -13.06
C ILE A 96 -6.47 -10.25 -12.16
N ASP A 97 -6.68 -10.33 -10.85
CA ASP A 97 -6.11 -9.41 -9.87
C ASP A 97 -4.78 -9.89 -9.30
N LEU A 98 -4.42 -11.15 -9.57
CA LEU A 98 -3.14 -11.74 -9.16
C LEU A 98 -2.10 -11.70 -10.31
N PRO A 99 -0.80 -11.71 -10.01
CA PRO A 99 -0.17 -11.57 -8.68
C PRO A 99 -0.50 -10.26 -8.00
N LEU A 100 -0.29 -10.20 -6.65
CA LEU A 100 -0.48 -8.96 -5.90
C LEU A 100 0.42 -7.84 -6.43
N LYS A 101 -0.02 -6.60 -6.20
CA LYS A 101 0.68 -5.40 -6.65
C LYS A 101 0.77 -4.39 -5.52
N VAL A 102 1.89 -3.69 -5.44
CA VAL A 102 2.03 -2.46 -4.66
C VAL A 102 2.36 -1.33 -5.61
N LEU A 103 1.71 -0.20 -5.45
CA LEU A 103 1.98 1.04 -6.15
C LEU A 103 2.67 2.01 -5.20
N VAL A 104 3.74 2.65 -5.65
CA VAL A 104 4.32 3.80 -4.97
C VAL A 104 4.19 4.99 -5.90
N TRP A 105 3.66 6.11 -5.37
CA TRP A 105 3.51 7.33 -6.18
C TRP A 105 3.72 8.58 -5.34
N GLN A 106 4.05 9.68 -6.01
CA GLN A 106 4.09 11.01 -5.45
C GLN A 106 2.88 11.81 -5.94
N ASP A 107 2.08 12.35 -5.03
CA ASP A 107 0.93 13.18 -5.38
C ASP A 107 1.33 14.63 -5.78
N ALA A 108 0.32 15.46 -6.08
CA ALA A 108 0.54 16.84 -6.51
C ALA A 108 1.12 17.74 -5.39
N SER A 109 0.94 17.37 -4.13
CA SER A 109 1.50 18.07 -2.98
C SER A 109 2.96 17.68 -2.68
N GLY A 110 3.49 16.67 -3.38
CA GLY A 110 4.81 16.10 -3.13
C GLY A 110 4.81 14.98 -2.09
N GLN A 111 3.65 14.61 -1.52
CA GLN A 111 3.54 13.49 -0.59
C GLN A 111 3.73 12.17 -1.34
N VAL A 112 4.59 11.31 -0.79
CA VAL A 112 4.78 9.94 -1.30
C VAL A 112 3.83 8.98 -0.58
N TRP A 113 3.22 8.10 -1.36
CA TRP A 113 2.27 7.10 -0.93
C TRP A 113 2.72 5.70 -1.35
N LEU A 114 2.38 4.72 -0.53
CA LEU A 114 2.44 3.30 -0.83
C LEU A 114 1.01 2.75 -0.78
N GLY A 115 0.54 2.12 -1.85
CA GLY A 115 -0.82 1.59 -1.88
C GLY A 115 -0.91 0.21 -2.51
N TYR A 116 -1.98 -0.51 -2.17
CA TYR A 116 -2.29 -1.84 -2.70
C TYR A 116 -3.80 -2.08 -2.69
N ASN A 117 -4.28 -2.96 -3.56
CA ASN A 117 -5.67 -3.40 -3.52
C ASN A 117 -5.90 -4.25 -2.27
N ASP A 118 -6.93 -3.91 -1.48
CA ASP A 118 -7.33 -4.68 -0.30
C ASP A 118 -7.83 -6.06 -0.74
N PRO A 119 -7.24 -7.17 -0.25
CA PRO A 119 -7.70 -8.52 -0.56
C PRO A 119 -9.16 -8.81 -0.16
N ILE A 120 -9.70 -8.14 0.85
CA ILE A 120 -11.12 -8.24 1.21
C ILE A 120 -12.00 -7.61 0.12
N TYR A 121 -11.60 -6.46 -0.41
CA TYR A 121 -12.27 -5.85 -1.57
C TYR A 121 -12.21 -6.77 -2.79
N LEU A 122 -11.06 -7.40 -3.06
CA LEU A 122 -10.93 -8.37 -4.16
C LEU A 122 -11.85 -9.58 -3.95
N ALA A 123 -11.94 -10.10 -2.73
CA ALA A 123 -12.87 -11.18 -2.42
C ALA A 123 -14.32 -10.80 -2.71
N LYS A 124 -14.73 -9.58 -2.32
CA LYS A 124 -16.05 -9.02 -2.63
C LYS A 124 -16.27 -8.87 -4.14
N ARG A 125 -15.28 -8.34 -4.87
CA ARG A 125 -15.34 -8.18 -6.34
C ARG A 125 -15.63 -9.48 -7.08
N HIS A 126 -15.18 -10.61 -6.53
CA HIS A 126 -15.28 -11.93 -7.14
C HIS A 126 -16.33 -12.84 -6.46
N ASP A 127 -17.21 -12.28 -5.61
CA ASP A 127 -18.29 -12.96 -4.89
C ASP A 127 -17.77 -14.14 -4.01
N VAL A 128 -16.61 -13.95 -3.36
CA VAL A 128 -15.96 -14.96 -2.49
C VAL A 128 -15.54 -14.38 -1.12
N GLU A 129 -16.39 -13.57 -0.52
CA GLU A 129 -16.12 -12.88 0.76
C GLU A 129 -15.82 -13.86 1.90
N SER A 130 -16.37 -15.07 1.83
CA SER A 130 -16.11 -16.14 2.81
C SER A 130 -14.74 -16.81 2.63
N CYS A 131 -13.98 -16.47 1.60
CA CYS A 131 -12.67 -17.08 1.32
C CYS A 131 -11.65 -16.72 2.41
N PRO A 132 -11.17 -17.70 3.21
CA PRO A 132 -10.37 -17.41 4.41
C PRO A 132 -8.97 -16.86 4.08
N VAL A 133 -8.50 -17.05 2.85
CA VAL A 133 -7.18 -16.54 2.43
C VAL A 133 -7.17 -15.03 2.27
N ALA A 134 -8.30 -14.38 1.95
CA ALA A 134 -8.38 -12.94 1.78
C ALA A 134 -7.90 -12.18 3.04
N ALA A 135 -8.39 -12.57 4.21
CA ALA A 135 -7.97 -11.98 5.49
C ALA A 135 -6.48 -12.24 5.79
N LYS A 136 -5.94 -13.41 5.41
CA LYS A 136 -4.51 -13.72 5.57
C LYS A 136 -3.65 -12.83 4.68
N LEU A 137 -4.05 -12.63 3.41
CA LEU A 137 -3.35 -11.76 2.48
C LEU A 137 -3.43 -10.30 2.89
N GLN A 138 -4.59 -9.83 3.39
CA GLN A 138 -4.73 -8.48 3.94
C GLN A 138 -3.74 -8.24 5.08
N LYS A 139 -3.67 -9.15 6.05
CA LYS A 139 -2.71 -9.06 7.17
C LYS A 139 -1.26 -9.08 6.67
N ALA A 140 -0.94 -9.92 5.68
CA ALA A 140 0.40 -9.99 5.12
C ALA A 140 0.80 -8.69 4.42
N LEU A 141 -0.09 -8.10 3.58
CA LEU A 141 0.17 -6.82 2.90
C LEU A 141 0.33 -5.68 3.90
N ALA A 142 -0.52 -5.61 4.92
CA ALA A 142 -0.39 -4.62 5.98
C ALA A 142 0.97 -4.74 6.70
N GLY A 143 1.41 -5.95 7.02
CA GLY A 143 2.70 -6.20 7.66
C GLY A 143 3.91 -5.85 6.77
N LEU A 144 3.87 -6.20 5.48
CA LEU A 144 4.91 -5.83 4.51
C LEU A 144 5.02 -4.31 4.37
N SER A 145 3.87 -3.64 4.24
CA SER A 145 3.80 -2.19 4.07
C SER A 145 4.28 -1.46 5.34
N ALA A 146 3.84 -1.88 6.52
CA ALA A 146 4.30 -1.31 7.78
C ALA A 146 5.84 -1.45 7.93
N ALA A 147 6.39 -2.62 7.60
CA ALA A 147 7.85 -2.83 7.66
C ALA A 147 8.62 -1.98 6.62
N ALA A 148 8.04 -1.74 5.43
CA ALA A 148 8.66 -0.89 4.42
C ALA A 148 8.67 0.60 4.82
N LEU A 149 7.68 1.03 5.59
CA LEU A 149 7.49 2.42 6.01
C LEU A 149 8.06 2.72 7.40
N ALA A 150 8.52 1.71 8.15
CA ALA A 150 9.18 1.90 9.45
C ALA A 150 10.47 2.71 9.32
N GLU A 151 10.75 3.56 10.34
CA GLU A 151 12.00 4.33 10.46
C GLU A 151 13.19 3.44 10.85
#